data_0bba8e3cdf77a818a9ec90da1dc44981
#
_entry.id   0bba8e3cdf77a818a9ec90da1dc44981
#
_cell.length_a   1.000
_cell.length_b   1.000
_cell.length_c   1.000
_cell.angle_alpha   90.00
_cell.angle_beta   90.00
_cell.angle_gamma   90.00
#
_symmetry.space_group_name_H-M   'P 1'
#
loop_
_entity.id
_entity.type
_entity.pdbx_description
1 polymer ?
#
loop_
_entity_poly.entity_id
_entity_poly.type
_entity_poly.pdbx_seq_one_letter_code
_entity_poly.pdbx_strand_id
1 'polypeptide(L)'
;MSLHLNDVTLTYPDGDGRLTALDRVSMHVPEGSLTAVVGPSGSGKSSLLAVAATLITPDSGTVTVDGTTTAGMSRGALTELRRHKIGIVFQQPNLLPSLTAAEQLQVMAQLDGRSPGKARSRARELLDAVGLADQANRRPHQLSGGQRQRVNIARALVNEPTVLLVDEPTSALDHERGAAVIDLITRLTHRQATATVLVTHDRAHLGAVDRIAEVHDGRLGTPAPAD
;
A
#
# COMPACT_ATOMS: atom_id res chain seq x y z
N MET A 1 -7.39 9.79 11.11
CA MET A 1 -7.47 8.64 10.18
C MET A 1 -6.40 7.63 10.59
N SER A 2 -6.66 6.33 10.56
CA SER A 2 -5.68 5.34 11.05
C SER A 2 -6.02 3.94 10.55
N LEU A 3 -5.03 3.04 10.64
CA LEU A 3 -5.21 1.61 10.46
C LEU A 3 -4.92 0.90 11.78
N HIS A 4 -5.86 0.07 12.24
CA HIS A 4 -5.69 -0.79 13.40
C HIS A 4 -5.94 -2.24 13.04
N LEU A 5 -5.00 -3.10 13.39
CA LEU A 5 -5.18 -4.54 13.48
C LEU A 5 -5.14 -4.90 14.96
N ASN A 6 -6.08 -5.69 15.44
CA ASN A 6 -6.15 -6.10 16.83
C ASN A 6 -6.33 -7.62 16.92
N ASP A 7 -5.30 -8.28 17.44
CA ASP A 7 -5.25 -9.73 17.72
C ASP A 7 -5.60 -10.60 16.49
N VAL A 8 -5.11 -10.18 15.31
CA VAL A 8 -5.45 -10.79 14.02
C VAL A 8 -4.73 -12.12 13.83
N THR A 9 -5.50 -13.18 13.59
CA THR A 9 -5.00 -14.51 13.24
C THR A 9 -5.52 -14.92 11.87
N LEU A 10 -4.63 -15.46 11.03
CA LEU A 10 -4.95 -15.99 9.71
C LEU A 10 -4.21 -17.30 9.48
N THR A 11 -4.95 -18.32 9.04
CA THR A 11 -4.38 -19.61 8.69
C THR A 11 -4.79 -20.02 7.27
N TYR A 12 -3.93 -20.78 6.60
CA TYR A 12 -4.20 -21.39 5.30
C TYR A 12 -4.25 -22.92 5.41
N PRO A 13 -5.04 -23.62 4.59
CA PRO A 13 -4.92 -25.06 4.45
C PRO A 13 -3.52 -25.46 3.99
N ASP A 14 -2.95 -26.50 4.62
CA ASP A 14 -1.63 -27.05 4.27
C ASP A 14 -1.67 -28.59 4.41
N GLY A 15 -1.97 -29.28 3.31
CA GLY A 15 -2.25 -30.70 3.32
C GLY A 15 -3.40 -31.03 4.28
N ASP A 16 -3.16 -31.97 5.22
CA ASP A 16 -4.11 -32.34 6.27
C ASP A 16 -4.08 -31.36 7.48
N GLY A 17 -3.21 -30.35 7.47
CA GLY A 17 -3.00 -29.37 8.54
C GLY A 17 -3.41 -27.95 8.16
N ARG A 18 -2.97 -27.00 9.00
CA ARG A 18 -3.12 -25.55 8.75
C ARG A 18 -1.78 -24.85 9.00
N LEU A 19 -1.38 -24.01 8.05
CA LEU A 19 -0.26 -23.10 8.20
C LEU A 19 -0.75 -21.79 8.81
N THR A 20 -0.23 -21.39 9.96
CA THR A 20 -0.51 -20.08 10.55
C THR A 20 0.33 -19.01 9.86
N ALA A 21 -0.31 -18.16 9.09
CA ALA A 21 0.34 -17.05 8.39
C ALA A 21 0.42 -15.78 9.22
N LEU A 22 -0.56 -15.55 10.12
CA LEU A 22 -0.57 -14.48 11.11
C LEU A 22 -1.03 -15.08 12.45
N ASP A 23 -0.31 -14.81 13.53
CA ASP A 23 -0.61 -15.28 14.88
C ASP A 23 -0.76 -14.09 15.84
N ARG A 24 -2.01 -13.70 16.12
CA ARG A 24 -2.41 -12.63 17.04
C ARG A 24 -1.68 -11.32 16.78
N VAL A 25 -1.60 -10.92 15.53
CA VAL A 25 -0.93 -9.68 15.12
C VAL A 25 -1.75 -8.47 15.54
N SER A 26 -1.11 -7.57 16.30
CA SER A 26 -1.68 -6.26 16.66
C SER A 26 -0.78 -5.15 16.17
N MET A 27 -1.32 -4.19 15.40
CA MET A 27 -0.58 -3.07 14.83
C MET A 27 -1.46 -1.83 14.77
N HIS A 28 -0.90 -0.69 15.13
CA HIS A 28 -1.54 0.61 14.97
C HIS A 28 -0.65 1.52 14.12
N VAL A 29 -1.20 2.01 13.02
CA VAL A 29 -0.55 2.98 12.13
C VAL A 29 -1.35 4.28 12.20
N PRO A 30 -0.79 5.33 12.82
CA PRO A 30 -1.45 6.63 12.94
C PRO A 30 -1.55 7.34 11.58
N GLU A 31 -2.45 8.30 11.52
CA GLU A 31 -2.53 9.28 10.43
C GLU A 31 -1.19 9.97 10.18
N GLY A 32 -0.83 10.11 8.91
CA GLY A 32 0.38 10.81 8.50
C GLY A 32 1.68 10.08 8.87
N SER A 33 1.63 8.81 9.28
CA SER A 33 2.83 8.04 9.60
C SER A 33 3.04 6.87 8.66
N LEU A 34 4.32 6.57 8.40
CA LEU A 34 4.77 5.42 7.63
C LEU A 34 5.39 4.38 8.56
N THR A 35 4.77 3.20 8.61
CA THR A 35 5.31 2.03 9.31
C THR A 35 5.86 1.03 8.30
N ALA A 36 7.16 0.77 8.34
CA ALA A 36 7.78 -0.30 7.57
C ALA A 36 7.60 -1.63 8.31
N VAL A 37 7.13 -2.64 7.60
CA VAL A 37 7.02 -4.01 8.07
C VAL A 37 8.08 -4.83 7.37
N VAL A 38 9.06 -5.31 8.14
CA VAL A 38 10.21 -6.07 7.63
C VAL A 38 10.19 -7.51 8.13
N GLY A 39 10.90 -8.40 7.44
CA GLY A 39 11.03 -9.80 7.83
C GLY A 39 11.43 -10.68 6.65
N PRO A 40 11.84 -11.93 6.90
CA PRO A 40 12.23 -12.85 5.85
C PRO A 40 11.09 -13.22 4.92
N SER A 41 11.40 -13.81 3.76
CA SER A 41 10.38 -14.36 2.86
C SER A 41 9.56 -15.43 3.61
N GLY A 42 8.25 -15.44 3.38
CA GLY A 42 7.36 -16.39 4.06
C GLY A 42 6.94 -16.01 5.49
N SER A 43 7.43 -14.89 6.06
CA SER A 43 7.11 -14.52 7.45
C SER A 43 5.67 -14.02 7.69
N GLY A 44 4.83 -13.88 6.64
CA GLY A 44 3.43 -13.42 6.77
C GLY A 44 3.17 -11.98 6.29
N LYS A 45 4.19 -11.26 5.77
CA LYS A 45 4.05 -9.84 5.34
C LYS A 45 2.96 -9.62 4.30
N SER A 46 2.93 -10.42 3.24
CA SER A 46 1.90 -10.30 2.19
C SER A 46 0.50 -10.66 2.72
N SER A 47 0.42 -11.62 3.67
CA SER A 47 -0.83 -11.94 4.36
C SER A 47 -1.32 -10.78 5.23
N LEU A 48 -0.39 -10.11 5.92
CA LEU A 48 -0.69 -8.89 6.68
C LEU A 48 -1.26 -7.79 5.80
N LEU A 49 -0.62 -7.51 4.65
CA LEU A 49 -1.14 -6.52 3.68
C LEU A 49 -2.51 -6.94 3.12
N ALA A 50 -2.72 -8.22 2.80
CA ALA A 50 -3.99 -8.71 2.27
C ALA A 50 -5.13 -8.56 3.27
N VAL A 51 -4.87 -8.80 4.57
CA VAL A 51 -5.83 -8.57 5.65
C VAL A 51 -6.07 -7.08 5.88
N ALA A 52 -5.01 -6.27 5.94
CA ALA A 52 -5.11 -4.80 6.06
C ALA A 52 -5.86 -4.18 4.87
N ALA A 53 -5.68 -4.73 3.65
CA ALA A 53 -6.41 -4.36 2.45
C ALA A 53 -7.86 -4.88 2.43
N THR A 54 -8.30 -5.61 3.44
CA THR A 54 -9.63 -6.27 3.49
C THR A 54 -9.90 -7.20 2.30
N LEU A 55 -8.84 -7.72 1.67
CA LEU A 55 -8.93 -8.72 0.60
C LEU A 55 -9.16 -10.12 1.16
N ILE A 56 -8.64 -10.38 2.36
CA ILE A 56 -8.80 -11.62 3.11
C ILE A 56 -9.40 -11.27 4.47
N THR A 57 -10.45 -11.99 4.85
CA THR A 57 -11.02 -11.91 6.21
C THR A 57 -10.19 -12.80 7.13
N PRO A 58 -9.67 -12.30 8.26
CA PRO A 58 -8.93 -13.13 9.22
C PRO A 58 -9.84 -14.15 9.90
N ASP A 59 -9.23 -15.22 10.42
CA ASP A 59 -9.97 -16.24 11.19
C ASP A 59 -10.45 -15.68 12.54
N SER A 60 -9.66 -14.78 13.16
CA SER A 60 -10.03 -14.06 14.38
C SER A 60 -9.35 -12.69 14.44
N GLY A 61 -9.75 -11.88 15.41
CA GLY A 61 -9.29 -10.49 15.56
C GLY A 61 -10.11 -9.52 14.73
N THR A 62 -9.68 -8.25 14.71
CA THR A 62 -10.41 -7.17 14.03
C THR A 62 -9.47 -6.27 13.24
N VAL A 63 -9.97 -5.77 12.11
CA VAL A 63 -9.33 -4.72 11.30
C VAL A 63 -10.23 -3.50 11.33
N THR A 64 -9.66 -2.34 11.62
CA THR A 64 -10.36 -1.06 11.60
C THR A 64 -9.62 -0.10 10.67
N VAL A 65 -10.33 0.43 9.68
CA VAL A 65 -9.84 1.37 8.68
C VAL A 65 -10.58 2.68 8.86
N ASP A 66 -9.86 3.75 9.20
CA ASP A 66 -10.42 5.09 9.40
C ASP A 66 -11.66 5.09 10.32
N GLY A 67 -11.54 4.41 11.48
CA GLY A 67 -12.61 4.29 12.47
C GLY A 67 -13.71 3.27 12.10
N THR A 68 -13.69 2.68 10.91
CA THR A 68 -14.67 1.69 10.46
C THR A 68 -14.14 0.27 10.69
N THR A 69 -14.78 -0.49 11.58
CA THR A 69 -14.46 -1.90 11.81
C THR A 69 -15.01 -2.78 10.71
N THR A 70 -14.17 -3.66 10.16
CA THR A 70 -14.52 -4.48 8.99
C THR A 70 -15.25 -5.78 9.35
N ALA A 71 -15.26 -6.18 10.62
CA ALA A 71 -15.91 -7.40 11.09
C ALA A 71 -17.41 -7.37 10.78
N GLY A 72 -17.92 -8.45 10.18
CA GLY A 72 -19.33 -8.56 9.82
C GLY A 72 -19.76 -7.78 8.57
N MET A 73 -18.89 -7.05 7.92
CA MET A 73 -19.21 -6.34 6.68
C MET A 73 -19.44 -7.31 5.52
N SER A 74 -20.43 -7.01 4.68
CA SER A 74 -20.64 -7.73 3.43
C SER A 74 -19.49 -7.51 2.43
N ARG A 75 -19.33 -8.41 1.46
CA ARG A 75 -18.34 -8.27 0.38
C ARG A 75 -18.48 -6.94 -0.38
N GLY A 76 -19.71 -6.49 -0.61
CA GLY A 76 -19.99 -5.21 -1.26
C GLY A 76 -19.51 -4.04 -0.42
N ALA A 77 -19.81 -4.03 0.88
CA ALA A 77 -19.37 -2.99 1.81
C ALA A 77 -17.82 -2.93 1.94
N LEU A 78 -17.14 -4.08 1.98
CA LEU A 78 -15.67 -4.15 1.96
C LEU A 78 -15.10 -3.63 0.63
N THR A 79 -15.77 -3.86 -0.50
CA THR A 79 -15.35 -3.33 -1.80
C THR A 79 -15.46 -1.81 -1.84
N GLU A 80 -16.54 -1.25 -1.31
CA GLU A 80 -16.73 0.21 -1.18
C GLU A 80 -15.67 0.83 -0.25
N LEU A 81 -15.42 0.20 0.91
CA LEU A 81 -14.39 0.64 1.84
C LEU A 81 -13.01 0.70 1.16
N ARG A 82 -12.62 -0.38 0.44
CA ARG A 82 -11.36 -0.41 -0.31
C ARG A 82 -11.27 0.69 -1.34
N ARG A 83 -12.34 0.87 -2.13
CA ARG A 83 -12.35 1.85 -3.21
C ARG A 83 -12.13 3.28 -2.71
N HIS A 84 -12.71 3.63 -1.57
CA HIS A 84 -12.67 5.00 -1.05
C HIS A 84 -11.57 5.25 -0.02
N LYS A 85 -11.13 4.22 0.73
CA LYS A 85 -10.27 4.40 1.90
C LYS A 85 -8.89 3.78 1.77
N ILE A 86 -8.67 2.85 0.83
CA ILE A 86 -7.42 2.09 0.75
C ILE A 86 -6.77 2.28 -0.62
N GLY A 87 -5.57 2.83 -0.64
CA GLY A 87 -4.68 2.80 -1.80
C GLY A 87 -3.73 1.61 -1.70
N ILE A 88 -3.47 0.94 -2.82
CA ILE A 88 -2.53 -0.19 -2.86
C ILE A 88 -1.48 0.06 -3.93
N VAL A 89 -0.21 0.03 -3.51
CA VAL A 89 0.96 0.02 -4.39
C VAL A 89 1.48 -1.40 -4.46
N PHE A 90 1.33 -2.03 -5.59
CA PHE A 90 1.77 -3.41 -5.82
C PHE A 90 3.27 -3.48 -6.13
N GLN A 91 3.90 -4.59 -5.78
CA GLN A 91 5.28 -4.91 -6.13
C GLN A 91 5.54 -4.74 -7.64
N GLN A 92 4.67 -5.34 -8.47
CA GLN A 92 4.66 -5.08 -9.91
C GLN A 92 3.61 -4.00 -10.21
N PRO A 93 3.96 -2.94 -10.95
CA PRO A 93 3.04 -1.85 -11.26
C PRO A 93 1.73 -2.25 -11.95
N ASN A 94 1.71 -3.36 -12.69
CA ASN A 94 0.54 -3.89 -13.39
C ASN A 94 -0.25 -2.79 -14.13
N LEU A 95 0.48 -1.92 -14.85
CA LEU A 95 -0.12 -0.86 -15.64
C LEU A 95 -0.76 -1.43 -16.90
N LEU A 96 -1.92 -0.93 -17.28
CA LEU A 96 -2.60 -1.32 -18.51
C LEU A 96 -1.80 -0.85 -19.73
N PRO A 97 -1.33 -1.75 -20.62
CA PRO A 97 -0.42 -1.38 -21.72
C PRO A 97 -1.00 -0.37 -22.70
N SER A 98 -2.32 -0.35 -22.85
CA SER A 98 -3.05 0.53 -23.78
C SER A 98 -3.21 1.96 -23.26
N LEU A 99 -3.06 2.19 -21.97
CA LEU A 99 -3.30 3.49 -21.33
C LEU A 99 -2.00 4.25 -21.09
N THR A 100 -2.04 5.57 -21.26
CA THR A 100 -0.98 6.49 -20.87
C THR A 100 -0.89 6.62 -19.33
N ALA A 101 0.20 7.18 -18.81
CA ALA A 101 0.35 7.43 -17.37
C ALA A 101 -0.83 8.24 -16.80
N ALA A 102 -1.29 9.28 -17.50
CA ALA A 102 -2.43 10.07 -17.07
C ALA A 102 -3.75 9.26 -17.11
N GLU A 103 -3.98 8.47 -18.15
CA GLU A 103 -5.18 7.66 -18.28
C GLU A 103 -5.27 6.56 -17.22
N GLN A 104 -4.12 5.98 -16.77
CA GLN A 104 -4.11 5.04 -15.63
C GLN A 104 -4.77 5.63 -14.38
N LEU A 105 -4.46 6.90 -14.07
CA LEU A 105 -5.02 7.59 -12.92
C LEU A 105 -6.47 8.03 -13.17
N GLN A 106 -6.75 8.55 -14.37
CA GLN A 106 -8.09 9.04 -14.72
C GLN A 106 -9.15 7.95 -14.65
N VAL A 107 -8.84 6.74 -15.13
CA VAL A 107 -9.74 5.58 -15.05
C VAL A 107 -10.09 5.27 -13.59
N MET A 108 -9.11 5.25 -12.69
CA MET A 108 -9.37 4.99 -11.27
C MET A 108 -10.25 6.08 -10.63
N ALA A 109 -9.98 7.35 -10.95
CA ALA A 109 -10.79 8.46 -10.46
C ALA A 109 -12.24 8.43 -10.99
N GLN A 110 -12.43 8.02 -12.26
CA GLN A 110 -13.77 7.89 -12.85
C GLN A 110 -14.54 6.71 -12.28
N LEU A 111 -13.88 5.57 -12.02
CA LEU A 111 -14.48 4.42 -11.33
C LEU A 111 -14.94 4.77 -9.92
N ASP A 112 -14.29 5.77 -9.29
CA ASP A 112 -14.69 6.34 -8.00
C ASP A 112 -15.80 7.42 -8.13
N GLY A 113 -16.33 7.65 -9.32
CA GLY A 113 -17.43 8.58 -9.58
C GLY A 113 -17.02 10.03 -9.84
N ARG A 114 -15.73 10.34 -9.97
CA ARG A 114 -15.27 11.68 -10.30
C ARG A 114 -15.59 12.03 -11.76
N SER A 115 -16.04 13.25 -11.99
CA SER A 115 -16.26 13.74 -13.36
C SER A 115 -14.94 13.76 -14.17
N PRO A 116 -14.99 13.60 -15.52
CA PRO A 116 -13.79 13.57 -16.36
C PRO A 116 -12.84 14.76 -16.17
N GLY A 117 -13.39 15.95 -15.96
CA GLY A 117 -12.60 17.18 -15.70
C GLY A 117 -11.83 17.09 -14.39
N LYS A 118 -12.49 16.70 -13.30
CA LYS A 118 -11.87 16.51 -11.98
C LYS A 118 -10.84 15.38 -12.00
N ALA A 119 -11.15 14.27 -12.67
CA ALA A 119 -10.22 13.15 -12.83
C ALA A 119 -8.93 13.57 -13.57
N ARG A 120 -9.05 14.38 -14.63
CA ARG A 120 -7.90 14.92 -15.38
C ARG A 120 -7.05 15.87 -14.54
N SER A 121 -7.69 16.78 -13.79
CA SER A 121 -6.97 17.71 -12.91
C SER A 121 -6.19 16.95 -11.84
N ARG A 122 -6.83 15.99 -11.16
CA ARG A 122 -6.20 15.18 -10.12
C ARG A 122 -5.05 14.31 -10.66
N ALA A 123 -5.22 13.73 -11.84
CA ALA A 123 -4.16 12.96 -12.49
C ALA A 123 -2.92 13.81 -12.77
N ARG A 124 -3.09 15.05 -13.27
CA ARG A 124 -1.97 15.97 -13.51
C ARG A 124 -1.25 16.36 -12.23
N GLU A 125 -2.00 16.73 -11.19
CA GLU A 125 -1.45 17.07 -9.87
C GLU A 125 -0.58 15.94 -9.30
N LEU A 126 -1.08 14.69 -9.36
CA LEU A 126 -0.35 13.54 -8.84
C LEU A 126 0.86 13.17 -9.69
N LEU A 127 0.77 13.25 -11.02
CA LEU A 127 1.93 13.00 -11.89
C LEU A 127 3.01 14.05 -11.67
N ASP A 128 2.65 15.30 -11.44
CA ASP A 128 3.60 16.34 -11.05
C ASP A 128 4.24 16.04 -9.69
N ALA A 129 3.43 15.66 -8.68
CA ALA A 129 3.91 15.31 -7.34
C ALA A 129 4.90 14.14 -7.31
N VAL A 130 4.80 13.20 -8.27
CA VAL A 130 5.75 12.09 -8.43
C VAL A 130 6.87 12.39 -9.46
N GLY A 131 6.95 13.62 -9.98
CA GLY A 131 7.97 14.05 -10.94
C GLY A 131 7.81 13.43 -12.33
N LEU A 132 6.58 13.27 -12.80
CA LEU A 132 6.24 12.67 -14.10
C LEU A 132 5.31 13.55 -14.96
N ALA A 133 5.28 14.88 -14.71
CA ALA A 133 4.44 15.81 -15.48
C ALA A 133 4.67 15.67 -17.00
N ASP A 134 5.93 15.66 -17.44
CA ASP A 134 6.32 15.55 -18.85
C ASP A 134 6.09 14.16 -19.46
N GLN A 135 5.88 13.14 -18.63
CA GLN A 135 5.64 11.76 -19.03
C GLN A 135 4.16 11.37 -19.02
N ALA A 136 3.26 12.32 -18.74
CA ALA A 136 1.82 12.08 -18.57
C ALA A 136 1.18 11.34 -19.76
N ASN A 137 1.64 11.60 -20.98
CA ASN A 137 1.12 11.02 -22.22
C ASN A 137 1.86 9.75 -22.66
N ARG A 138 2.87 9.28 -21.90
CA ARG A 138 3.62 8.07 -22.23
C ARG A 138 2.89 6.81 -21.77
N ARG A 139 2.97 5.76 -22.58
CA ARG A 139 2.49 4.41 -22.25
C ARG A 139 3.54 3.61 -21.47
N PRO A 140 3.17 2.53 -20.76
CA PRO A 140 4.09 1.77 -19.90
C PRO A 140 5.38 1.29 -20.59
N HIS A 141 5.32 0.92 -21.87
CA HIS A 141 6.51 0.49 -22.63
C HIS A 141 7.49 1.64 -22.93
N GLN A 142 7.06 2.89 -22.80
CA GLN A 142 7.87 4.10 -23.01
C GLN A 142 8.45 4.65 -21.68
N LEU A 143 8.16 4.01 -20.57
CA LEU A 143 8.56 4.40 -19.22
C LEU A 143 9.64 3.46 -18.68
N SER A 144 10.61 4.01 -17.94
CA SER A 144 11.57 3.19 -17.19
C SER A 144 10.87 2.44 -16.05
N GLY A 145 11.54 1.44 -15.43
CA GLY A 145 11.04 0.70 -14.29
C GLY A 145 10.63 1.63 -13.14
N GLY A 146 11.51 2.55 -12.75
CA GLY A 146 11.23 3.54 -11.70
C GLY A 146 10.10 4.52 -12.06
N GLN A 147 9.97 4.91 -13.34
CA GLN A 147 8.84 5.73 -13.78
C GLN A 147 7.52 4.96 -13.70
N ARG A 148 7.49 3.68 -14.11
CA ARG A 148 6.30 2.83 -13.93
C ARG A 148 5.91 2.70 -12.47
N GLN A 149 6.89 2.54 -11.55
CA GLN A 149 6.62 2.47 -10.12
C GLN A 149 6.05 3.79 -9.58
N ARG A 150 6.55 4.94 -10.02
CA ARG A 150 5.99 6.26 -9.65
C ARG A 150 4.56 6.45 -10.16
N VAL A 151 4.22 5.95 -11.36
CA VAL A 151 2.83 5.92 -11.85
C VAL A 151 1.95 5.03 -10.96
N ASN A 152 2.45 3.86 -10.52
CA ASN A 152 1.74 2.96 -9.61
C ASN A 152 1.44 3.65 -8.26
N ILE A 153 2.40 4.37 -7.69
CA ILE A 153 2.22 5.17 -6.47
C ILE A 153 1.16 6.26 -6.68
N ALA A 154 1.26 7.04 -7.75
CA ALA A 154 0.30 8.08 -8.08
C ALA A 154 -1.11 7.51 -8.27
N ARG A 155 -1.23 6.35 -8.94
CA ARG A 155 -2.50 5.64 -9.13
C ARG A 155 -3.14 5.22 -7.81
N ALA A 156 -2.34 4.74 -6.85
CA ALA A 156 -2.83 4.34 -5.53
C ALA A 156 -3.39 5.52 -4.72
N LEU A 157 -2.90 6.74 -4.96
CA LEU A 157 -3.27 7.95 -4.24
C LEU A 157 -4.39 8.78 -4.92
N VAL A 158 -4.86 8.36 -6.08
CA VAL A 158 -5.78 9.19 -6.89
C VAL A 158 -7.12 9.45 -6.20
N ASN A 159 -7.62 8.47 -5.44
CA ASN A 159 -8.90 8.56 -4.72
C ASN A 159 -8.76 9.13 -3.29
N GLU A 160 -7.61 9.72 -2.96
CA GLU A 160 -7.36 10.31 -1.63
C GLU A 160 -7.59 9.32 -0.48
N PRO A 161 -6.93 8.14 -0.54
CA PRO A 161 -7.14 7.11 0.47
C PRO A 161 -6.65 7.58 1.84
N THR A 162 -7.30 7.09 2.91
CA THR A 162 -6.86 7.32 4.29
C THR A 162 -5.77 6.33 4.73
N VAL A 163 -5.70 5.18 4.06
CA VAL A 163 -4.69 4.15 4.27
C VAL A 163 -3.97 3.85 2.96
N LEU A 164 -2.63 3.81 2.98
CA LEU A 164 -1.80 3.40 1.85
C LEU A 164 -1.04 2.12 2.21
N LEU A 165 -1.23 1.08 1.43
CA LEU A 165 -0.56 -0.20 1.58
C LEU A 165 0.44 -0.38 0.44
N VAL A 166 1.69 -0.65 0.77
CA VAL A 166 2.79 -0.69 -0.20
C VAL A 166 3.51 -2.02 -0.10
N ASP A 167 3.50 -2.79 -1.17
CA ASP A 167 4.12 -4.11 -1.24
C ASP A 167 5.40 -4.05 -2.07
N GLU A 168 6.57 -4.25 -1.41
CA GLU A 168 7.89 -4.39 -2.02
C GLU A 168 8.18 -3.39 -3.16
N PRO A 169 8.06 -2.07 -2.95
CA PRO A 169 8.05 -1.09 -4.05
C PRO A 169 9.41 -0.92 -4.74
N THR A 170 10.47 -1.48 -4.16
CA THR A 170 11.86 -1.31 -4.62
C THR A 170 12.46 -2.58 -5.22
N SER A 171 11.77 -3.72 -5.18
CA SER A 171 12.29 -5.04 -5.54
C SER A 171 12.85 -5.18 -6.97
N ALA A 172 12.43 -4.31 -7.90
CA ALA A 172 12.89 -4.29 -9.29
C ALA A 172 13.75 -3.07 -9.63
N LEU A 173 14.26 -2.35 -8.62
CA LEU A 173 15.03 -1.12 -8.77
C LEU A 173 16.45 -1.30 -8.22
N ASP A 174 17.39 -0.52 -8.78
CA ASP A 174 18.71 -0.36 -8.18
C ASP A 174 18.62 0.45 -6.87
N HIS A 175 19.70 0.43 -6.09
CA HIS A 175 19.76 1.04 -4.76
C HIS A 175 19.35 2.52 -4.76
N GLU A 176 19.90 3.33 -5.68
CA GLU A 176 19.63 4.78 -5.73
C GLU A 176 18.17 5.08 -6.08
N ARG A 177 17.60 4.36 -7.06
CA ARG A 177 16.20 4.49 -7.44
C ARG A 177 15.26 3.96 -6.36
N GLY A 178 15.68 2.91 -5.64
CA GLY A 178 14.96 2.38 -4.50
C GLY A 178 14.83 3.42 -3.39
N ALA A 179 15.94 4.06 -2.98
CA ALA A 179 15.94 5.14 -2.00
C ALA A 179 14.99 6.29 -2.40
N ALA A 180 15.09 6.74 -3.65
CA ALA A 180 14.23 7.82 -4.16
C ALA A 180 12.73 7.46 -4.15
N VAL A 181 12.38 6.18 -4.30
CA VAL A 181 10.98 5.71 -4.21
C VAL A 181 10.50 5.71 -2.77
N ILE A 182 11.30 5.25 -1.81
CA ILE A 182 10.95 5.27 -0.38
C ILE A 182 10.76 6.71 0.11
N ASP A 183 11.70 7.61 -0.20
CA ASP A 183 11.59 9.03 0.11
C ASP A 183 10.33 9.66 -0.47
N LEU A 184 9.98 9.32 -1.71
CA LEU A 184 8.75 9.79 -2.35
C LEU A 184 7.51 9.33 -1.58
N ILE A 185 7.43 8.04 -1.22
CA ILE A 185 6.31 7.48 -0.45
C ILE A 185 6.21 8.18 0.90
N THR A 186 7.33 8.37 1.62
CA THR A 186 7.37 9.05 2.91
C THR A 186 6.85 10.50 2.81
N ARG A 187 7.35 11.28 1.84
CA ARG A 187 6.86 12.65 1.61
C ARG A 187 5.37 12.69 1.28
N LEU A 188 4.87 11.77 0.45
CA LEU A 188 3.44 11.72 0.10
C LEU A 188 2.57 11.30 1.28
N THR A 189 3.05 10.36 2.12
CA THR A 189 2.42 9.95 3.38
C THR A 189 2.17 11.16 4.28
N HIS A 190 3.22 11.94 4.57
CA HIS A 190 3.13 13.12 5.42
C HIS A 190 2.26 14.22 4.78
N ARG A 191 2.44 14.49 3.48
CA ARG A 191 1.69 15.54 2.78
C ARG A 191 0.19 15.26 2.69
N GLN A 192 -0.21 14.00 2.53
CA GLN A 192 -1.61 13.60 2.40
C GLN A 192 -2.22 13.07 3.70
N ALA A 193 -1.43 13.06 4.77
CA ALA A 193 -1.82 12.54 6.08
C ALA A 193 -2.37 11.10 6.02
N THR A 194 -1.81 10.23 5.15
CA THR A 194 -2.21 8.82 5.05
C THR A 194 -1.58 7.98 6.16
N ALA A 195 -2.29 6.97 6.67
CA ALA A 195 -1.69 5.91 7.46
C ALA A 195 -1.05 4.89 6.49
N THR A 196 0.29 4.84 6.43
CA THR A 196 1.00 4.05 5.41
C THR A 196 1.68 2.83 6.01
N VAL A 197 1.44 1.66 5.43
CA VAL A 197 2.18 0.41 5.72
C VAL A 197 3.03 0.06 4.51
N LEU A 198 4.35 -0.01 4.71
CA LEU A 198 5.32 -0.41 3.71
C LEU A 198 5.87 -1.78 4.06
N VAL A 199 5.65 -2.79 3.24
CA VAL A 199 6.28 -4.10 3.38
C VAL A 199 7.53 -4.16 2.52
N THR A 200 8.64 -4.59 3.10
CA THR A 200 9.89 -4.83 2.39
C THR A 200 10.77 -5.87 3.10
N HIS A 201 11.64 -6.52 2.36
CA HIS A 201 12.72 -7.32 2.92
C HIS A 201 14.06 -6.56 2.94
N ASP A 202 14.14 -5.42 2.25
CA ASP A 202 15.32 -4.56 2.20
C ASP A 202 15.25 -3.48 3.29
N ARG A 203 16.25 -3.49 4.18
CA ARG A 203 16.40 -2.53 5.28
C ARG A 203 17.23 -1.29 4.90
N ALA A 204 17.90 -1.30 3.76
CA ALA A 204 18.90 -0.29 3.40
C ALA A 204 18.30 1.12 3.23
N HIS A 205 16.99 1.26 3.03
CA HIS A 205 16.33 2.53 2.73
C HIS A 205 15.34 2.98 3.83
N LEU A 206 15.38 2.36 5.01
CA LEU A 206 14.39 2.62 6.07
C LEU A 206 14.71 3.84 6.96
N GLY A 207 15.81 4.54 6.72
CA GLY A 207 16.17 5.74 7.51
C GLY A 207 15.17 6.90 7.44
N ALA A 208 14.26 6.88 6.46
CA ALA A 208 13.23 7.91 6.29
C ALA A 208 11.84 7.50 6.79
N VAL A 209 11.68 6.28 7.36
CA VAL A 209 10.39 5.79 7.86
C VAL A 209 10.18 6.16 9.33
N ASP A 210 8.93 6.38 9.74
CA ASP A 210 8.64 6.80 11.11
C ASP A 210 8.73 5.65 12.12
N ARG A 211 8.42 4.41 11.68
CA ARG A 211 8.44 3.21 12.53
C ARG A 211 8.85 1.98 11.74
N ILE A 212 9.52 1.05 12.40
CA ILE A 212 9.85 -0.28 11.86
C ILE A 212 9.22 -1.32 12.76
N ALA A 213 8.46 -2.24 12.16
CA ALA A 213 7.91 -3.42 12.81
C ALA A 213 8.49 -4.67 12.14
N GLU A 214 8.83 -5.68 12.92
CA GLU A 214 9.43 -6.90 12.41
C GLU A 214 8.45 -8.08 12.48
N VAL A 215 8.30 -8.81 11.38
CA VAL A 215 7.44 -10.00 11.33
C VAL A 215 8.29 -11.25 11.20
N HIS A 216 8.15 -12.18 12.16
CA HIS A 216 8.74 -13.50 12.17
C HIS A 216 7.67 -14.56 12.43
N ASP A 217 7.59 -15.57 11.59
CA ASP A 217 6.66 -16.70 11.74
C ASP A 217 5.23 -16.27 12.07
N GLY A 218 4.74 -15.26 11.33
CA GLY A 218 3.39 -14.72 11.50
C GLY A 218 3.19 -13.84 12.73
N ARG A 219 4.21 -13.55 13.52
CA ARG A 219 4.12 -12.70 14.72
C ARG A 219 4.81 -11.38 14.50
N LEU A 220 4.20 -10.31 15.00
CA LEU A 220 4.78 -8.98 14.99
C LEU A 220 5.63 -8.80 16.26
N GLY A 221 6.93 -8.58 16.08
CA GLY A 221 7.83 -8.17 17.16
C GLY A 221 7.61 -6.72 17.55
N THR A 222 8.05 -6.37 18.78
CA THR A 222 8.05 -4.98 19.26
C THR A 222 8.88 -4.13 18.30
N PRO A 223 8.40 -2.93 17.89
CA PRO A 223 9.18 -2.05 17.02
C PRO A 223 10.53 -1.74 17.67
N ALA A 224 11.62 -2.04 17.00
CA ALA A 224 12.91 -1.45 17.38
C ALA A 224 12.86 0.05 17.06
N PRO A 225 13.38 0.95 17.93
CA PRO A 225 13.55 2.33 17.53
C PRO A 225 14.43 2.39 16.28
N ALA A 226 14.10 3.27 15.34
CA ALA A 226 14.99 3.58 14.23
C ALA A 226 16.25 4.23 14.83
N ASP A 227 17.44 3.63 14.59
CA ASP A 227 18.73 4.20 14.93
C ASP A 227 19.08 5.38 14.03
#